data_61bfcbf5742918a48841d86b878f4c2d
#
_entry.id   61bfcbf5742918a48841d86b878f4c2d
#
_cell.length_a   1.000
_cell.length_b   1.000
_cell.length_c   1.000
_cell.angle_alpha   90.00
_cell.angle_beta   90.00
_cell.angle_gamma   90.00
#
_symmetry.space_group_name_H-M   'P 1'
#
loop_
_entity.id
_entity.type
_entity.pdbx_description
1 polymer ?
#
loop_
_entity_poly.entity_id
_entity_poly.type
_entity_poly.pdbx_seq_one_letter_code
_entity_poly.pdbx_strand_id
1 'polypeptide(L)'
;MISRIWHGYTTLPNADSYESLLKSEIFVGIKNRHIPGFKGIQLFRRTVGQEAEFITVMWFDSLEAVRAFAGQDYKVAVVPQKARKILSRFDEESQHYEVKAEISA
;
A
#
# COMPACT_ATOMS: atom_id res chain seq x y z
N MET A 1 -8.39 13.06 -7.84
CA MET A 1 -7.73 11.74 -7.66
C MET A 1 -6.59 11.88 -6.67
N ILE A 2 -6.59 11.04 -5.66
CA ILE A 2 -5.57 11.01 -4.62
C ILE A 2 -4.77 9.72 -4.78
N SER A 3 -3.45 9.81 -4.70
CA SER A 3 -2.56 8.66 -4.63
C SER A 3 -2.04 8.53 -3.21
N ARG A 4 -2.20 7.35 -2.61
CA ARG A 4 -1.69 7.01 -1.28
C ARG A 4 -0.48 6.10 -1.46
N ILE A 5 0.68 6.53 -0.97
CA ILE A 5 1.94 5.81 -1.16
C ILE A 5 2.54 5.41 0.19
N TRP A 6 3.00 4.17 0.28
CA TRP A 6 3.58 3.63 1.50
C TRP A 6 4.75 2.71 1.16
N HIS A 7 5.78 2.73 2.01
CA HIS A 7 6.99 1.93 1.85
C HIS A 7 7.13 0.92 2.98
N GLY A 8 7.41 -0.33 2.61
CA GLY A 8 7.76 -1.38 3.55
C GLY A 8 8.96 -2.17 3.04
N TYR A 9 9.68 -2.83 3.94
CA TYR A 9 10.92 -3.52 3.62
C TYR A 9 10.93 -4.90 4.26
N THR A 10 11.49 -5.86 3.54
CA THR A 10 11.72 -7.21 4.08
C THR A 10 13.19 -7.58 3.91
N THR A 11 13.62 -8.61 4.64
CA THR A 11 14.86 -9.30 4.24
C THR A 11 14.64 -9.97 2.89
N LEU A 12 15.70 -10.25 2.17
CA LEU A 12 15.57 -10.92 0.86
C LEU A 12 14.88 -12.29 0.97
N PRO A 13 15.21 -13.14 1.96
CA PRO A 13 14.50 -14.43 2.12
C PRO A 13 12.99 -14.30 2.34
N ASN A 14 12.52 -13.21 2.91
CA ASN A 14 11.10 -13.00 3.20
C ASN A 14 10.33 -12.27 2.09
N ALA A 15 11.01 -11.82 1.05
CA ALA A 15 10.40 -10.97 0.03
C ALA A 15 9.27 -11.66 -0.72
N ASP A 16 9.46 -12.90 -1.16
CA ASP A 16 8.44 -13.63 -1.90
C ASP A 16 7.21 -13.94 -1.05
N SER A 17 7.43 -14.28 0.23
CA SER A 17 6.34 -14.52 1.17
C SER A 17 5.50 -13.28 1.40
N TYR A 18 6.13 -12.12 1.53
CA TYR A 18 5.43 -10.86 1.70
C TYR A 18 4.62 -10.49 0.45
N GLU A 19 5.23 -10.59 -0.71
CA GLU A 19 4.54 -10.33 -1.98
C GLU A 19 3.32 -11.24 -2.13
N SER A 20 3.48 -12.52 -1.85
CA SER A 20 2.39 -13.49 -1.93
C SER A 20 1.25 -13.17 -0.97
N LEU A 21 1.58 -12.78 0.27
CA LEU A 21 0.59 -12.38 1.27
C LEU A 21 -0.24 -11.18 0.79
N LEU A 22 0.42 -10.17 0.22
CA LEU A 22 -0.27 -9.00 -0.30
C LEU A 22 -1.21 -9.36 -1.44
N LYS A 23 -0.73 -10.12 -2.41
CA LYS A 23 -1.48 -10.44 -3.62
C LYS A 23 -2.65 -11.40 -3.36
N SER A 24 -2.47 -12.37 -2.47
CA SER A 24 -3.47 -13.43 -2.26
C SER A 24 -4.46 -13.13 -1.13
N GLU A 25 -4.08 -12.30 -0.16
CA GLU A 25 -4.95 -12.04 1.00
C GLU A 25 -5.25 -10.56 1.19
N ILE A 26 -4.22 -9.72 1.35
CA ILE A 26 -4.44 -8.33 1.79
C ILE A 26 -5.12 -7.51 0.69
N PHE A 27 -4.64 -7.55 -0.54
CA PHE A 27 -5.23 -6.79 -1.64
C PHE A 27 -6.62 -7.31 -2.01
N VAL A 28 -6.81 -8.62 -1.97
CA VAL A 28 -8.13 -9.23 -2.20
C VAL A 28 -9.11 -8.79 -1.11
N GLY A 29 -8.67 -8.77 0.15
CA GLY A 29 -9.48 -8.29 1.26
C GLY A 29 -9.89 -6.84 1.09
N ILE A 30 -8.97 -5.97 0.65
CA ILE A 30 -9.26 -4.56 0.39
C ILE A 30 -10.30 -4.43 -0.73
N LYS A 31 -10.10 -5.13 -1.83
CA LYS A 31 -11.04 -5.12 -2.95
C LYS A 31 -12.45 -5.53 -2.50
N ASN A 32 -12.53 -6.56 -1.68
CA ASN A 32 -13.81 -7.11 -1.21
C ASN A 32 -14.53 -6.20 -0.21
N ARG A 33 -13.88 -5.17 0.31
CA ARG A 33 -14.54 -4.17 1.16
C ARG A 33 -15.46 -3.25 0.35
N HIS A 34 -15.30 -3.17 -0.96
CA HIS A 34 -16.10 -2.32 -1.85
C HIS A 34 -16.15 -0.86 -1.38
N ILE A 35 -14.99 -0.32 -1.05
CA ILE A 35 -14.87 1.06 -0.54
C ILE A 35 -15.26 2.05 -1.66
N PRO A 36 -16.28 2.89 -1.45
CA PRO A 36 -16.64 3.91 -2.44
C PRO A 36 -15.45 4.83 -2.73
N GLY A 37 -15.13 5.02 -4.00
CA GLY A 37 -14.04 5.89 -4.41
C GLY A 37 -12.66 5.23 -4.45
N PHE A 38 -12.52 3.99 -4.02
CA PHE A 38 -11.28 3.25 -4.21
C PHE A 38 -11.16 2.84 -5.69
N LYS A 39 -10.04 3.21 -6.32
CA LYS A 39 -9.86 3.02 -7.76
C LYS A 39 -8.86 1.93 -8.13
N GLY A 40 -8.00 1.54 -7.22
CA GLY A 40 -7.04 0.48 -7.51
C GLY A 40 -5.82 0.53 -6.62
N ILE A 41 -4.99 -0.49 -6.79
CA ILE A 41 -3.78 -0.67 -5.99
C ILE A 41 -2.70 -1.28 -6.87
N GLN A 42 -1.46 -0.80 -6.72
CA GLN A 42 -0.29 -1.36 -7.39
C GLN A 42 0.77 -1.65 -6.36
N LEU A 43 1.53 -2.70 -6.61
CA LEU A 43 2.67 -3.07 -5.77
C LEU A 43 3.93 -2.98 -6.62
N PHE A 44 4.92 -2.22 -6.11
CA PHE A 44 6.24 -2.14 -6.72
C PHE A 44 7.24 -2.82 -5.80
N ARG A 45 8.23 -3.46 -6.38
CA ARG A 45 9.28 -4.16 -5.64
C ARG A 45 10.63 -3.96 -6.31
N ARG A 46 11.66 -3.74 -5.50
CA ARG A 46 13.06 -3.77 -5.97
C ARG A 46 13.97 -4.26 -4.86
N THR A 47 15.16 -4.69 -5.23
CA THR A 47 16.20 -5.05 -4.26
C THR A 47 17.06 -3.83 -3.99
N VAL A 48 17.30 -3.55 -2.70
CA VAL A 48 18.17 -2.46 -2.24
C VAL A 48 19.12 -3.04 -1.20
N GLY A 49 20.37 -3.30 -1.60
CA GLY A 49 21.35 -3.92 -0.70
C GLY A 49 20.89 -5.29 -0.22
N GLN A 50 20.73 -5.44 1.07
CA GLN A 50 20.30 -6.71 1.71
C GLN A 50 18.80 -6.77 1.96
N GLU A 51 18.04 -5.82 1.44
CA GLU A 51 16.59 -5.77 1.63
C GLU A 51 15.85 -5.74 0.30
N ALA A 52 14.60 -6.17 0.35
CA ALA A 52 13.63 -5.90 -0.71
C ALA A 52 12.77 -4.71 -0.27
N GLU A 53 12.67 -3.71 -1.12
CA GLU A 53 11.78 -2.56 -0.91
C GLU A 53 10.46 -2.81 -1.63
N PHE A 54 9.37 -2.59 -0.93
CA PHE A 54 8.02 -2.67 -1.49
C PHE A 54 7.35 -1.32 -1.38
N ILE A 55 6.77 -0.86 -2.48
CA ILE A 55 5.97 0.36 -2.49
C ILE A 55 4.54 -0.03 -2.85
N THR A 56 3.60 0.31 -1.98
CA THR A 56 2.18 0.14 -2.27
C THR A 56 1.62 1.48 -2.70
N VAL A 57 1.02 1.52 -3.88
CA VAL A 57 0.40 2.72 -4.44
C VAL A 57 -1.07 2.45 -4.58
N MET A 58 -1.88 3.19 -3.84
CA MET A 58 -3.35 3.09 -3.90
C MET A 58 -3.91 4.37 -4.52
N TRP A 59 -5.04 4.23 -5.20
CA TRP A 59 -5.70 5.31 -5.92
C TRP A 59 -7.11 5.48 -5.40
N PHE A 60 -7.47 6.71 -5.04
CA PHE A 60 -8.79 7.08 -4.52
C PHE A 60 -9.28 8.32 -5.23
N ASP A 61 -10.59 8.48 -5.40
CA ASP A 61 -11.11 9.68 -6.04
C ASP A 61 -11.22 10.88 -5.09
N SER A 62 -11.08 10.68 -3.77
CA SER A 62 -11.17 11.75 -2.77
C SER A 62 -10.48 11.38 -1.46
N LEU A 63 -10.22 12.37 -0.60
CA LEU A 63 -9.76 12.13 0.76
C LEU A 63 -10.81 11.43 1.62
N GLU A 64 -12.09 11.64 1.33
CA GLU A 64 -13.15 10.91 2.04
C GLU A 64 -13.05 9.42 1.79
N ALA A 65 -12.73 9.01 0.56
CA ALA A 65 -12.50 7.61 0.23
C ALA A 65 -11.27 7.06 0.97
N VAL A 66 -10.21 7.85 1.11
CA VAL A 66 -9.03 7.48 1.90
C VAL A 66 -9.43 7.24 3.36
N ARG A 67 -10.25 8.12 3.95
CA ARG A 67 -10.74 7.95 5.33
C ARG A 67 -11.62 6.72 5.47
N ALA A 68 -12.43 6.42 4.48
CA ALA A 68 -13.24 5.20 4.48
C ALA A 68 -12.36 3.93 4.51
N PHE A 69 -11.19 3.98 3.90
CA PHE A 69 -10.22 2.89 3.94
C PHE A 69 -9.44 2.87 5.25
N ALA A 70 -8.84 3.99 5.64
CA ALA A 70 -7.82 4.05 6.69
C ALA A 70 -8.31 4.61 8.02
N GLY A 71 -9.51 5.19 8.08
CA GLY A 71 -10.05 5.83 9.28
C GLY A 71 -9.79 7.32 9.32
N GLN A 72 -10.22 7.97 10.40
CA GLN A 72 -10.10 9.43 10.55
C GLN A 72 -8.63 9.88 10.57
N ASP A 73 -7.78 9.12 11.22
CA ASP A 73 -6.34 9.37 11.24
C ASP A 73 -5.69 8.68 10.03
N TYR A 74 -6.09 9.13 8.85
CA TYR A 74 -5.79 8.43 7.60
C TYR A 74 -4.30 8.40 7.22
N LYS A 75 -3.48 9.26 7.84
CA LYS A 75 -2.03 9.26 7.58
C LYS A 75 -1.33 8.04 8.18
N VAL A 76 -1.87 7.51 9.27
CA VAL A 76 -1.29 6.33 9.92
C VAL A 76 -1.37 5.13 8.98
N ALA A 77 -0.26 4.42 8.84
CA ALA A 77 -0.20 3.24 7.98
C ALA A 77 -1.13 2.15 8.48
N VAL A 78 -1.83 1.50 7.55
CA VAL A 78 -2.67 0.34 7.85
C VAL A 78 -1.86 -0.90 7.54
N VAL A 79 -1.29 -1.50 8.60
CA VAL A 79 -0.40 -2.67 8.44
C VAL A 79 -0.99 -3.85 9.22
N PRO A 80 -1.61 -4.81 8.52
CA PRO A 80 -2.17 -5.99 9.18
C PRO A 80 -1.11 -6.79 9.93
N GLN A 81 -1.52 -7.48 10.99
CA GLN A 81 -0.62 -8.23 11.86
C GLN A 81 0.24 -9.24 11.08
N LYS A 82 -0.35 -9.93 10.10
CA LYS A 82 0.40 -10.89 9.27
C LYS A 82 1.53 -10.23 8.50
N ALA A 83 1.31 -9.00 7.99
CA ALA A 83 2.34 -8.24 7.29
C ALA A 83 3.43 -7.77 8.25
N ARG A 84 3.06 -7.30 9.46
CA ARG A 84 4.03 -6.85 10.46
C ARG A 84 5.04 -7.93 10.83
N LYS A 85 4.61 -9.19 10.85
CA LYS A 85 5.47 -10.32 11.21
C LYS A 85 6.55 -10.58 10.16
N ILE A 86 6.31 -10.22 8.91
CA ILE A 86 7.23 -10.48 7.81
C ILE A 86 8.11 -9.26 7.52
N LEU A 87 7.58 -8.06 7.71
CA LEU A 87 8.32 -6.82 7.46
C LEU A 87 9.46 -6.64 8.45
N SER A 88 10.63 -6.24 7.95
CA SER A 88 11.76 -5.87 8.79
C SER A 88 11.64 -4.44 9.31
N ARG A 89 11.07 -3.56 8.50
CA ARG A 89 10.75 -2.17 8.86
C ARG A 89 9.75 -1.61 7.87
N PHE A 90 9.08 -0.54 8.24
CA PHE A 90 8.11 0.11 7.35
C PHE A 90 7.85 1.54 7.82
N ASP A 91 7.30 2.36 6.93
CA ASP A 91 6.90 3.72 7.26
C ASP A 91 5.69 3.71 8.20
N GLU A 92 5.75 4.50 9.27
CA GLU A 92 4.65 4.64 10.22
C GLU A 92 3.45 5.37 9.59
N GLU A 93 3.70 6.20 8.60
CA GLU A 93 2.67 6.97 7.91
C GLU A 93 2.74 6.74 6.41
N SER A 94 1.58 6.88 5.76
CA SER A 94 1.49 6.91 4.29
C SER A 94 1.49 8.36 3.83
N GLN A 95 1.99 8.61 2.61
CA GLN A 95 1.97 9.91 1.97
C GLN A 95 0.80 9.98 1.00
N HIS A 96 0.17 11.16 0.92
CA HIS A 96 -0.97 11.39 0.05
C HIS A 96 -0.66 12.52 -0.91
N TYR A 97 -0.90 12.28 -2.20
CA TYR A 97 -0.62 13.23 -3.28
C TYR A 97 -1.86 13.44 -4.13
N GLU A 98 -2.08 14.67 -4.56
CA GLU A 98 -3.07 14.94 -5.59
C GLU A 98 -2.47 14.61 -6.95
N VAL A 99 -3.21 13.89 -7.78
CA VAL A 99 -2.79 13.66 -9.18
C VAL A 99 -3.02 14.95 -9.95
N LYS A 100 -1.95 15.56 -10.46
CA LYS A 100 -2.01 16.86 -11.16
C LYS A 100 -2.00 16.72 -12.67
N ALA A 101 -1.48 15.62 -13.17
CA ALA A 101 -1.44 15.37 -14.62
C ALA A 101 -1.35 13.88 -14.87
N GLU A 102 -1.98 13.45 -15.96
CA GLU A 102 -1.88 12.07 -16.43
C GLU A 102 -1.95 12.13 -17.95
N ILE A 103 -0.91 11.64 -18.63
CA ILE A 103 -0.81 11.68 -20.07
C ILE A 103 -0.56 10.25 -20.56
N SER A 104 -1.41 9.80 -21.48
CA SER A 104 -1.22 8.51 -22.12
C SER A 104 -0.20 8.63 -23.26
N ALA A 105 0.59 7.57 -23.44
CA ALA A 105 1.58 7.52 -24.53
C ALA A 105 0.91 7.43 -25.90
#